data_1004ba270794f28355c694a224a0b30d
#
_entry.id   1004ba270794f28355c694a224a0b30d
#
_cell.length_a   1.000
_cell.length_b   1.000
_cell.length_c   1.000
_cell.angle_alpha   90.00
_cell.angle_beta   90.00
_cell.angle_gamma   90.00
#
_symmetry.space_group_name_H-M   'P 1'
#
loop_
_entity.id
_entity.type
_entity.pdbx_description
1 polymer ?
#
loop_
_entity_poly.entity_id
_entity_poly.type
_entity_poly.pdbx_seq_one_letter_code
_entity_poly.pdbx_strand_id
1 'polypeptide(L)'
;MNLNQKLKRIYLIILCLPLLGSNKESKNPPRYNVLFIVSDDLNCDLGAYGHQKVVTPNIDKLADRGVLFGNAHNQYPWCAPSRASFMTGLYPDQTNIKKLRVYLRQTLPKVVTIGQRFKQENYHSVRIGKIFHYHNPRDIGTAGHDDNYTWDQTVNPYGRDKIEEYKINSLVPRSYGGTLSWLAADGTDEEQTDGIGATETIKFLDKFAKSGENFFLAFGLYRPHTPYVAPKKYFDLYETNEMETPKSSNKELETIPIPAAISVREKKNQNNLEESLAKTIKEAYYATTSFVDAQIGRVLDKLKETGLDKNTIVVFTSDHGYHLGEHGHWQKRTLFDNATRVPLIVAGPGINKNEKIMGAPVELVDIYPTLMDLLDMDTPEFVSGKSFAPLLKDSNARVRESALTELGVNTGYGAKVSGYSIKTDRYRFTQWGYNGVLGFELYDHKFDKEELKNLT
;
A
#
# COMPACT_ATOMS: atom_id res chain seq x y z
N MET A 1 -38.06 66.95 68.34
CA MET A 1 -37.17 66.91 69.50
C MET A 1 -36.47 65.59 69.55
N ASN A 2 -35.22 65.64 69.33
CA ASN A 2 -34.08 64.66 69.46
C ASN A 2 -34.37 63.18 69.37
N LEU A 3 -33.86 62.69 68.25
CA LEU A 3 -33.64 61.27 67.97
C LEU A 3 -32.12 60.99 67.91
N ASN A 4 -31.63 60.18 68.83
CA ASN A 4 -30.26 59.78 68.90
C ASN A 4 -29.99 58.64 67.96
N GLN A 5 -29.04 58.84 67.05
CA GLN A 5 -28.48 57.86 66.15
C GLN A 5 -27.54 56.91 66.86
N LYS A 6 -27.78 55.58 66.70
CA LYS A 6 -26.76 54.58 66.99
C LYS A 6 -26.35 53.91 65.67
N LEU A 7 -25.17 54.28 65.16
CA LEU A 7 -24.47 53.58 64.05
C LEU A 7 -23.97 52.23 64.59
N LYS A 8 -24.44 51.14 64.00
CA LYS A 8 -23.79 49.82 64.08
C LYS A 8 -22.82 49.69 62.91
N ARG A 9 -21.53 49.57 63.20
CA ARG A 9 -20.49 49.21 62.24
C ARG A 9 -20.59 47.71 61.97
N ILE A 10 -20.96 47.33 60.74
CA ILE A 10 -20.86 45.96 60.22
C ILE A 10 -19.48 45.81 59.64
N TYR A 11 -18.64 44.96 60.25
CA TYR A 11 -17.36 44.53 59.64
C TYR A 11 -17.68 43.42 58.63
N LEU A 12 -17.49 43.72 57.34
CA LEU A 12 -17.55 42.73 56.26
C LEU A 12 -16.20 42.02 56.24
N ILE A 13 -16.14 40.79 56.73
CA ILE A 13 -14.98 39.92 56.58
C ILE A 13 -15.08 39.31 55.18
N ILE A 14 -14.26 39.84 54.23
CA ILE A 14 -14.08 39.22 52.91
C ILE A 14 -13.12 38.05 53.10
N LEU A 15 -13.69 36.84 53.08
CA LEU A 15 -12.91 35.59 53.05
C LEU A 15 -12.36 35.42 51.64
N CYS A 16 -11.09 35.79 51.40
CA CYS A 16 -10.40 35.42 50.17
C CYS A 16 -10.09 33.91 50.22
N LEU A 17 -10.96 33.10 49.60
CA LEU A 17 -10.62 31.73 49.22
C LEU A 17 -9.65 31.78 48.04
N PRO A 18 -8.46 31.16 48.15
CA PRO A 18 -7.61 31.00 46.99
C PRO A 18 -8.31 30.06 46.03
N LEU A 19 -8.73 30.55 44.88
CA LEU A 19 -9.04 29.75 43.71
C LEU A 19 -7.79 28.99 43.29
N LEU A 20 -7.62 27.76 43.82
CA LEU A 20 -6.72 26.77 43.24
C LEU A 20 -7.30 26.43 41.85
N GLY A 21 -6.94 27.24 40.87
CA GLY A 21 -7.08 26.93 39.51
C GLY A 21 -6.25 25.68 39.22
N SER A 22 -6.88 24.53 39.16
CA SER A 22 -6.24 23.36 38.55
C SER A 22 -5.99 23.74 37.08
N ASN A 23 -4.80 24.17 36.76
CA ASN A 23 -4.30 24.13 35.40
C ASN A 23 -4.30 22.64 34.99
N LYS A 24 -5.43 22.15 34.47
CA LYS A 24 -5.39 21.05 33.53
C LYS A 24 -4.60 21.59 32.34
N GLU A 25 -3.29 21.37 32.34
CA GLU A 25 -2.57 21.36 31.08
C GLU A 25 -3.39 20.46 30.15
N SER A 26 -4.06 21.05 29.20
CA SER A 26 -4.57 20.33 28.05
C SER A 26 -3.33 19.81 27.34
N LYS A 27 -2.89 18.62 27.70
CA LYS A 27 -1.92 17.88 26.90
C LYS A 27 -2.65 17.64 25.58
N ASN A 28 -2.44 18.53 24.60
CA ASN A 28 -2.77 18.20 23.25
C ASN A 28 -2.15 16.82 22.97
N PRO A 29 -2.90 15.86 22.47
CA PRO A 29 -2.36 14.54 22.16
C PRO A 29 -1.11 14.72 21.31
N PRO A 30 -0.07 13.91 21.51
CA PRO A 30 1.14 14.04 20.73
C PRO A 30 0.79 13.90 19.24
N ARG A 31 1.12 14.91 18.45
CA ARG A 31 0.94 14.88 17.00
C ARG A 31 1.99 13.95 16.41
N TYR A 32 1.59 12.73 16.04
CA TYR A 32 2.49 11.79 15.39
C TYR A 32 2.73 12.18 13.94
N ASN A 33 3.94 11.98 13.46
CA ASN A 33 4.29 12.02 12.06
C ASN A 33 3.85 10.74 11.35
N VAL A 34 3.80 10.76 10.03
CA VAL A 34 3.50 9.57 9.23
C VAL A 34 4.59 9.37 8.17
N LEU A 35 5.17 8.17 8.16
CA LEU A 35 5.98 7.65 7.06
C LEU A 35 5.15 6.60 6.31
N PHE A 36 4.69 6.93 5.09
CA PHE A 36 3.86 6.09 4.26
C PHE A 36 4.70 5.48 3.13
N ILE A 37 4.97 4.17 3.21
CA ILE A 37 5.83 3.43 2.27
C ILE A 37 4.94 2.56 1.38
N VAL A 38 5.03 2.75 0.06
CA VAL A 38 4.27 1.98 -0.93
C VAL A 38 5.20 1.39 -1.96
N SER A 39 5.23 0.06 -2.08
CA SER A 39 5.91 -0.66 -3.15
C SER A 39 4.97 -0.94 -4.32
N ASP A 40 5.46 -0.96 -5.56
CA ASP A 40 4.66 -1.17 -6.77
C ASP A 40 4.71 -2.65 -7.19
N ASP A 41 3.57 -3.31 -7.34
CA ASP A 41 3.46 -4.73 -7.74
C ASP A 41 4.02 -5.74 -6.71
N LEU A 42 4.11 -5.41 -5.43
CA LEU A 42 4.65 -6.31 -4.42
C LEU A 42 3.57 -7.24 -3.86
N ASN A 43 3.78 -8.55 -4.01
CA ASN A 43 2.93 -9.57 -3.40
C ASN A 43 3.36 -9.91 -1.96
N CYS A 44 2.73 -10.92 -1.35
CA CYS A 44 3.02 -11.34 0.02
C CYS A 44 4.15 -12.40 0.13
N ASP A 45 4.96 -12.59 -0.91
CA ASP A 45 6.16 -13.43 -0.83
C ASP A 45 7.26 -12.70 -0.06
N LEU A 46 7.10 -12.60 1.27
CA LEU A 46 7.97 -11.89 2.20
C LEU A 46 8.23 -12.77 3.43
N GLY A 47 9.41 -12.66 4.05
CA GLY A 47 9.76 -13.45 5.24
C GLY A 47 8.75 -13.26 6.37
N ALA A 48 8.31 -12.04 6.65
CA ALA A 48 7.29 -11.73 7.67
C ALA A 48 5.95 -12.46 7.44
N TYR A 49 5.61 -12.76 6.18
CA TYR A 49 4.41 -13.53 5.77
C TYR A 49 4.66 -15.04 5.70
N GLY A 50 5.86 -15.50 6.06
CA GLY A 50 6.21 -16.91 6.13
C GLY A 50 6.86 -17.48 4.87
N HIS A 51 7.19 -16.64 3.88
CA HIS A 51 7.91 -17.11 2.69
C HIS A 51 9.35 -17.46 3.03
N GLN A 52 9.80 -18.67 2.61
CA GLN A 52 11.07 -19.25 3.07
C GLN A 52 12.29 -18.84 2.24
N LYS A 53 12.11 -18.43 1.00
CA LYS A 53 13.22 -18.18 0.06
C LYS A 53 13.54 -16.71 -0.14
N VAL A 54 12.54 -15.83 -0.06
CA VAL A 54 12.76 -14.40 -0.30
C VAL A 54 13.47 -13.76 0.89
N VAL A 55 14.46 -12.90 0.61
CA VAL A 55 15.31 -12.26 1.63
C VAL A 55 14.80 -10.84 1.87
N THR A 56 14.07 -10.64 2.99
CA THR A 56 13.43 -9.35 3.34
C THR A 56 13.61 -8.97 4.82
N PRO A 57 14.86 -8.95 5.34
CA PRO A 57 15.10 -8.79 6.78
C PRO A 57 14.65 -7.45 7.36
N ASN A 58 14.51 -6.40 6.56
CA ASN A 58 14.13 -5.08 7.04
C ASN A 58 12.59 -4.93 7.14
N ILE A 59 11.85 -5.48 6.18
CA ILE A 59 10.39 -5.59 6.25
C ILE A 59 10.01 -6.53 7.41
N ASP A 60 10.74 -7.62 7.62
CA ASP A 60 10.53 -8.54 8.72
C ASP A 60 10.72 -7.85 10.08
N LYS A 61 11.79 -7.06 10.25
CA LYS A 61 12.01 -6.23 11.45
C LYS A 61 10.94 -5.16 11.64
N LEU A 62 10.37 -4.61 10.55
CA LEU A 62 9.25 -3.68 10.66
C LEU A 62 8.01 -4.39 11.19
N ALA A 63 7.72 -5.61 10.72
CA ALA A 63 6.62 -6.43 11.21
C ALA A 63 6.76 -6.75 12.71
N ASP A 64 7.97 -7.06 13.18
CA ASP A 64 8.25 -7.30 14.60
C ASP A 64 8.01 -6.06 15.49
N ARG A 65 8.01 -4.87 14.91
CA ARG A 65 7.79 -3.59 15.62
C ARG A 65 6.34 -3.10 15.57
N GLY A 66 5.45 -3.81 14.89
CA GLY A 66 4.08 -3.38 14.67
C GLY A 66 3.09 -4.52 14.52
N VAL A 67 2.03 -4.23 13.80
CA VAL A 67 0.95 -5.16 13.45
C VAL A 67 1.04 -5.48 11.96
N LEU A 68 1.11 -6.77 11.66
CA LEU A 68 1.05 -7.32 10.30
C LEU A 68 -0.36 -7.84 10.02
N PHE A 69 -0.94 -7.42 8.88
CA PHE A 69 -2.23 -7.91 8.41
C PHE A 69 -2.04 -8.94 7.30
N GLY A 70 -2.47 -10.18 7.55
CA GLY A 70 -2.37 -11.28 6.58
C GLY A 70 -3.53 -11.35 5.59
N ASN A 71 -4.60 -10.59 5.81
CA ASN A 71 -5.82 -10.55 5.02
C ASN A 71 -6.19 -9.11 4.63
N ALA A 72 -5.22 -8.38 4.07
CA ALA A 72 -5.38 -7.02 3.55
C ALA A 72 -5.56 -7.04 2.04
N HIS A 73 -6.53 -6.26 1.52
CA HIS A 73 -6.92 -6.31 0.11
C HIS A 73 -6.99 -4.92 -0.53
N ASN A 74 -6.57 -4.85 -1.80
CA ASN A 74 -6.81 -3.70 -2.65
C ASN A 74 -8.24 -3.67 -3.18
N GLN A 75 -8.70 -2.52 -3.66
CA GLN A 75 -10.04 -2.34 -4.21
C GLN A 75 -10.10 -2.58 -5.72
N TYR A 76 -8.94 -2.63 -6.38
CA TYR A 76 -8.82 -2.93 -7.79
C TYR A 76 -7.40 -3.42 -8.08
N PRO A 77 -7.19 -4.61 -8.66
CA PRO A 77 -5.85 -5.16 -8.88
C PRO A 77 -5.15 -4.52 -10.08
N TRP A 78 -5.02 -3.19 -10.05
CA TRP A 78 -4.35 -2.37 -11.05
C TRP A 78 -3.93 -1.02 -10.44
N CYS A 79 -2.73 -0.53 -10.78
CA CYS A 79 -2.07 0.57 -10.06
C CYS A 79 -2.91 1.85 -9.93
N ALA A 80 -3.39 2.46 -11.04
CA ALA A 80 -4.09 3.75 -10.96
C ALA A 80 -5.40 3.67 -10.16
N PRO A 81 -6.30 2.69 -10.41
CA PRO A 81 -7.52 2.55 -9.62
C PRO A 81 -7.25 2.31 -8.12
N SER A 82 -6.36 1.39 -7.79
CA SER A 82 -6.03 1.08 -6.40
C SER A 82 -5.43 2.30 -5.67
N ARG A 83 -4.48 2.98 -6.31
CA ARG A 83 -3.83 4.17 -5.74
C ARG A 83 -4.81 5.32 -5.56
N ALA A 84 -5.72 5.55 -6.51
CA ALA A 84 -6.80 6.51 -6.35
C ALA A 84 -7.70 6.14 -5.15
N SER A 85 -8.01 4.85 -4.96
CA SER A 85 -8.85 4.38 -3.86
C SER A 85 -8.20 4.64 -2.51
N PHE A 86 -6.99 4.18 -2.25
CA PHE A 86 -6.39 4.38 -0.93
C PHE A 86 -6.00 5.83 -0.65
N MET A 87 -5.65 6.63 -1.68
CA MET A 87 -5.34 8.05 -1.49
C MET A 87 -6.57 8.92 -1.20
N THR A 88 -7.77 8.43 -1.54
CA THR A 88 -9.03 9.16 -1.33
C THR A 88 -9.94 8.53 -0.29
N GLY A 89 -9.73 7.25 0.07
CA GLY A 89 -10.65 6.48 0.91
C GLY A 89 -11.96 6.10 0.19
N LEU A 90 -11.98 6.12 -1.14
CA LEU A 90 -13.16 5.84 -1.98
C LEU A 90 -12.98 4.57 -2.81
N TYR A 91 -14.05 3.82 -3.02
CA TYR A 91 -14.05 2.65 -3.90
C TYR A 91 -13.94 3.04 -5.38
N PRO A 92 -13.49 2.12 -6.28
CA PRO A 92 -13.33 2.41 -7.71
C PRO A 92 -14.61 2.89 -8.41
N ASP A 93 -15.77 2.40 -8.01
CA ASP A 93 -17.07 2.88 -8.49
C ASP A 93 -17.34 4.35 -8.14
N GLN A 94 -16.85 4.79 -6.96
CA GLN A 94 -16.98 6.17 -6.50
C GLN A 94 -15.93 7.08 -7.13
N THR A 95 -14.68 6.60 -7.28
CA THR A 95 -13.63 7.39 -7.94
C THR A 95 -13.84 7.50 -9.44
N ASN A 96 -14.57 6.55 -10.04
CA ASN A 96 -14.71 6.37 -11.49
C ASN A 96 -13.36 6.24 -12.23
N ILE A 97 -12.32 5.82 -11.51
CA ILE A 97 -10.97 5.58 -12.05
C ILE A 97 -10.78 4.06 -12.17
N LYS A 98 -11.00 3.52 -13.38
CA LYS A 98 -10.89 2.09 -13.71
C LYS A 98 -9.93 1.85 -14.88
N LYS A 99 -9.06 2.83 -15.17
CA LYS A 99 -8.05 2.79 -16.24
C LYS A 99 -6.79 3.53 -15.78
N LEU A 100 -5.63 3.20 -16.39
CA LEU A 100 -4.35 3.82 -16.03
C LEU A 100 -4.25 5.30 -16.44
N ARG A 101 -4.94 5.72 -17.49
CA ARG A 101 -4.80 7.07 -18.07
C ARG A 101 -5.95 7.99 -17.67
N VAL A 102 -6.35 7.93 -16.40
CA VAL A 102 -7.36 8.83 -15.83
C VAL A 102 -6.72 9.56 -14.66
N TYR A 103 -6.66 10.88 -14.72
CA TYR A 103 -6.15 11.72 -13.65
C TYR A 103 -7.21 11.91 -12.57
N LEU A 104 -6.79 11.94 -11.31
CA LEU A 104 -7.71 12.06 -10.16
C LEU A 104 -8.67 13.26 -10.31
N ARG A 105 -8.15 14.42 -10.68
CA ARG A 105 -8.93 15.65 -10.77
C ARG A 105 -9.90 15.72 -11.95
N GLN A 106 -9.77 14.81 -12.92
CA GLN A 106 -10.76 14.71 -14.01
C GLN A 106 -12.08 14.10 -13.54
N THR A 107 -12.03 13.20 -12.57
CA THR A 107 -13.23 12.53 -12.04
C THR A 107 -13.66 13.10 -10.69
N LEU A 108 -12.71 13.52 -9.87
CA LEU A 108 -12.92 14.00 -8.51
C LEU A 108 -12.22 15.37 -8.30
N PRO A 109 -12.72 16.47 -8.91
CA PRO A 109 -12.01 17.74 -8.91
C PRO A 109 -11.85 18.37 -7.51
N LYS A 110 -12.73 18.06 -6.56
CA LYS A 110 -12.76 18.66 -5.21
C LYS A 110 -12.40 17.68 -4.09
N VAL A 111 -12.05 16.43 -4.39
CA VAL A 111 -11.73 15.45 -3.34
C VAL A 111 -10.51 15.89 -2.53
N VAL A 112 -10.56 15.67 -1.24
CA VAL A 112 -9.43 15.87 -0.33
C VAL A 112 -8.71 14.54 -0.15
N THR A 113 -7.49 14.43 -0.69
CA THR A 113 -6.64 13.25 -0.54
C THR A 113 -6.03 13.16 0.86
N ILE A 114 -5.49 12.00 1.24
CA ILE A 114 -4.79 11.84 2.53
C ILE A 114 -3.75 12.96 2.71
N GLY A 115 -2.81 13.13 1.78
CA GLY A 115 -1.74 14.14 1.91
C GLY A 115 -2.30 15.58 1.96
N GLN A 116 -3.37 15.87 1.22
CA GLN A 116 -4.05 17.17 1.30
C GLN A 116 -4.71 17.39 2.66
N ARG A 117 -5.28 16.33 3.27
CA ARG A 117 -5.85 16.40 4.64
C ARG A 117 -4.77 16.71 5.68
N PHE A 118 -3.60 16.07 5.55
CA PHE A 118 -2.45 16.38 6.39
C PHE A 118 -2.01 17.84 6.25
N LYS A 119 -1.98 18.40 5.03
CA LYS A 119 -1.67 19.83 4.81
C LYS A 119 -2.67 20.75 5.50
N GLN A 120 -3.97 20.42 5.48
CA GLN A 120 -5.00 21.19 6.20
C GLN A 120 -4.77 21.21 7.72
N GLU A 121 -4.09 20.21 8.27
CA GLU A 121 -3.69 20.13 9.67
C GLU A 121 -2.27 20.67 9.94
N ASN A 122 -1.71 21.44 9.01
CA ASN A 122 -0.37 22.03 9.09
C ASN A 122 0.78 20.99 9.19
N TYR A 123 0.64 19.83 8.55
CA TYR A 123 1.73 18.92 8.28
C TYR A 123 2.41 19.27 6.97
N HIS A 124 3.72 19.09 6.91
CA HIS A 124 4.45 19.16 5.66
C HIS A 124 4.28 17.86 4.87
N SER A 125 3.54 17.91 3.76
CA SER A 125 3.23 16.75 2.93
C SER A 125 4.23 16.60 1.79
N VAL A 126 5.00 15.50 1.80
CA VAL A 126 6.08 15.26 0.84
C VAL A 126 5.92 13.91 0.18
N ARG A 127 6.17 13.85 -1.14
CA ARG A 127 6.24 12.62 -1.90
C ARG A 127 7.60 12.44 -2.56
N ILE A 128 8.15 11.24 -2.40
CA ILE A 128 9.32 10.75 -3.14
C ILE A 128 8.91 9.52 -3.93
N GLY A 129 9.20 9.46 -5.25
CA GLY A 129 8.91 8.31 -6.10
C GLY A 129 7.42 8.09 -6.39
N LYS A 130 6.97 6.83 -6.49
CA LYS A 130 5.66 6.46 -7.04
C LYS A 130 4.58 6.29 -5.95
N ILE A 131 3.73 7.30 -5.74
CA ILE A 131 2.54 7.20 -4.87
C ILE A 131 1.25 7.18 -5.70
N PHE A 132 1.00 8.17 -6.56
CA PHE A 132 0.02 8.05 -7.63
C PHE A 132 0.57 7.22 -8.79
N HIS A 133 -0.22 7.05 -9.84
CA HIS A 133 0.19 6.20 -10.95
C HIS A 133 1.26 6.85 -11.83
N TYR A 134 2.26 6.04 -12.15
CA TYR A 134 3.31 6.31 -13.13
C TYR A 134 3.41 5.12 -14.06
N HIS A 135 3.51 5.33 -15.36
CA HIS A 135 3.83 4.26 -16.29
C HIS A 135 5.31 3.89 -16.14
N ASN A 136 5.57 2.82 -15.42
CA ASN A 136 6.92 2.32 -15.20
C ASN A 136 7.38 1.49 -16.43
N PRO A 137 8.59 1.71 -16.97
CA PRO A 137 9.59 2.71 -16.57
C PRO A 137 9.45 4.04 -17.33
N ARG A 138 8.48 4.22 -18.22
CA ARG A 138 8.36 5.38 -19.11
C ARG A 138 8.36 6.71 -18.37
N ASP A 139 7.61 6.80 -17.30
CA ASP A 139 7.38 8.06 -16.59
C ASP A 139 8.34 8.27 -15.39
N ILE A 140 9.35 7.39 -15.20
CA ILE A 140 10.41 7.57 -14.20
C ILE A 140 11.12 8.92 -14.46
N GLY A 141 11.34 9.70 -13.39
CA GLY A 141 11.93 11.04 -13.47
C GLY A 141 10.96 12.16 -13.85
N THR A 142 9.67 11.86 -14.05
CA THR A 142 8.64 12.84 -14.39
C THR A 142 7.61 12.97 -13.27
N ALA A 143 6.66 13.91 -13.40
CA ALA A 143 5.54 14.02 -12.48
C ALA A 143 4.51 12.88 -12.62
N GLY A 144 4.51 12.11 -13.71
CA GLY A 144 3.55 11.05 -13.96
C GLY A 144 2.09 11.54 -13.91
N HIS A 145 1.23 10.76 -13.26
CA HIS A 145 -0.18 11.12 -13.02
C HIS A 145 -0.39 11.67 -11.60
N ASP A 146 0.58 12.41 -11.07
CA ASP A 146 0.55 12.94 -9.71
C ASP A 146 -0.59 13.95 -9.49
N ASP A 147 -0.92 14.19 -8.22
CA ASP A 147 -1.89 15.20 -7.80
C ASP A 147 -1.21 16.34 -7.05
N ASN A 148 -1.07 17.48 -7.69
CA ASN A 148 -0.37 18.65 -7.14
C ASN A 148 -1.01 19.22 -5.86
N TYR A 149 -2.29 18.98 -5.61
CA TYR A 149 -2.95 19.45 -4.38
C TYR A 149 -2.53 18.63 -3.15
N THR A 150 -2.11 17.38 -3.37
CA THR A 150 -1.75 16.44 -2.30
C THR A 150 -0.46 16.83 -1.58
N TRP A 151 0.50 17.44 -2.27
CA TRP A 151 1.88 17.60 -1.81
C TRP A 151 2.31 19.07 -1.68
N ASP A 152 3.18 19.36 -0.71
CA ASP A 152 3.94 20.61 -0.65
C ASP A 152 5.25 20.48 -1.45
N GLN A 153 5.86 19.30 -1.41
CA GLN A 153 7.08 19.01 -2.16
C GLN A 153 7.01 17.61 -2.80
N THR A 154 7.63 17.49 -3.98
CA THR A 154 7.71 16.20 -4.70
C THR A 154 9.12 15.98 -5.24
N VAL A 155 9.58 14.73 -5.18
CA VAL A 155 10.84 14.30 -5.80
C VAL A 155 10.56 13.18 -6.79
N ASN A 156 11.07 13.33 -8.01
CA ASN A 156 10.97 12.34 -9.07
C ASN A 156 12.37 11.75 -9.33
N PRO A 157 12.75 10.69 -8.61
CA PRO A 157 14.07 10.09 -8.78
C PRO A 157 14.24 9.52 -10.19
N TYR A 158 15.48 9.61 -10.70
CA TYR A 158 15.85 9.14 -12.02
C TYR A 158 17.25 8.54 -11.93
N GLY A 159 17.34 7.23 -11.99
CA GLY A 159 18.55 6.47 -11.73
C GLY A 159 19.13 5.81 -12.97
N ARG A 160 20.20 5.06 -12.72
CA ARG A 160 20.94 4.31 -13.70
C ARG A 160 20.08 3.28 -14.42
N ASP A 161 19.17 2.62 -13.71
CA ASP A 161 18.21 1.66 -14.26
C ASP A 161 17.30 2.27 -15.33
N LYS A 162 17.07 3.59 -15.29
CA LYS A 162 16.35 4.32 -16.33
C LYS A 162 17.29 4.70 -17.49
N ILE A 163 18.52 5.13 -17.21
CA ILE A 163 19.51 5.51 -18.21
C ILE A 163 19.89 4.30 -19.06
N GLU A 164 20.03 3.13 -18.44
CA GLU A 164 20.49 1.89 -19.05
C GLU A 164 19.35 0.97 -19.54
N GLU A 165 18.14 1.51 -19.79
CA GLU A 165 17.00 0.74 -20.29
C GLU A 165 17.31 -0.13 -21.52
N TYR A 166 18.28 0.27 -22.35
CA TYR A 166 18.69 -0.47 -23.53
C TYR A 166 19.32 -1.84 -23.23
N LYS A 167 19.76 -2.09 -21.98
CA LYS A 167 20.32 -3.36 -21.51
C LYS A 167 19.24 -4.36 -21.06
N ILE A 168 17.99 -3.92 -20.89
CA ILE A 168 16.92 -4.73 -20.28
C ILE A 168 16.52 -5.87 -21.20
N ASN A 169 16.51 -7.09 -20.64
CA ASN A 169 15.91 -8.25 -21.26
C ASN A 169 14.38 -8.12 -21.21
N SER A 170 13.69 -8.49 -22.30
CA SER A 170 12.24 -8.36 -22.38
C SER A 170 11.63 -9.41 -23.29
N LEU A 171 10.47 -9.95 -22.91
CA LEU A 171 9.70 -10.88 -23.75
C LEU A 171 9.16 -10.21 -25.04
N VAL A 172 8.97 -8.92 -25.00
CA VAL A 172 8.57 -8.13 -26.17
C VAL A 172 9.62 -7.05 -26.40
N PRO A 173 10.34 -7.07 -27.51
CA PRO A 173 11.43 -6.15 -27.79
C PRO A 173 11.00 -4.69 -27.57
N ARG A 174 11.80 -3.93 -26.82
CA ARG A 174 11.60 -2.50 -26.50
C ARG A 174 10.31 -2.19 -25.72
N SER A 175 9.64 -3.21 -25.13
CA SER A 175 8.51 -3.02 -24.25
C SER A 175 8.90 -3.52 -22.85
N TYR A 176 8.94 -2.63 -21.85
CA TYR A 176 9.50 -2.99 -20.55
C TYR A 176 8.47 -3.04 -19.40
N GLY A 177 7.57 -2.08 -19.34
CA GLY A 177 6.63 -1.96 -18.21
C GLY A 177 5.34 -2.78 -18.34
N GLY A 178 4.94 -3.13 -19.55
CA GLY A 178 3.71 -3.89 -19.81
C GLY A 178 3.93 -5.38 -20.00
N THR A 179 5.20 -5.82 -20.07
CA THR A 179 5.61 -7.20 -20.27
C THR A 179 6.67 -7.61 -19.25
N LEU A 180 6.90 -8.91 -19.09
CA LEU A 180 7.98 -9.42 -18.25
C LEU A 180 9.32 -9.02 -18.84
N SER A 181 10.14 -8.37 -18.01
CA SER A 181 11.42 -7.81 -18.41
C SER A 181 12.30 -7.67 -17.17
N TRP A 182 13.63 -7.85 -17.33
CA TRP A 182 14.55 -7.92 -16.20
C TRP A 182 15.97 -7.50 -16.56
N LEU A 183 16.74 -7.09 -15.55
CA LEU A 183 18.16 -6.78 -15.67
C LEU A 183 18.84 -6.90 -14.31
N ALA A 184 19.85 -7.74 -14.21
CA ALA A 184 20.86 -7.65 -13.16
C ALA A 184 21.78 -6.46 -13.49
N ALA A 185 21.52 -5.31 -12.87
CA ALA A 185 22.17 -4.04 -13.21
C ALA A 185 23.57 -3.94 -12.57
N ASP A 186 24.46 -3.23 -13.26
CA ASP A 186 25.70 -2.77 -12.69
C ASP A 186 25.45 -1.61 -11.69
N GLY A 187 26.46 -1.30 -10.87
CA GLY A 187 26.49 -0.15 -9.97
C GLY A 187 25.95 -0.43 -8.57
N THR A 188 25.83 0.65 -7.81
CA THR A 188 25.41 0.61 -6.40
C THR A 188 23.90 0.81 -6.26
N ASP A 189 23.41 0.63 -5.04
CA ASP A 189 22.00 0.90 -4.69
C ASP A 189 21.65 2.37 -4.95
N GLU A 190 22.54 3.28 -4.55
CA GLU A 190 22.35 4.74 -4.64
C GLU A 190 22.33 5.26 -6.09
N GLU A 191 22.81 4.49 -7.05
CA GLU A 191 22.76 4.84 -8.47
C GLU A 191 21.39 4.47 -9.11
N GLN A 192 20.63 3.54 -8.50
CA GLN A 192 19.33 3.11 -9.00
C GLN A 192 18.21 4.06 -8.59
N THR A 193 17.14 4.11 -9.36
CA THR A 193 16.00 5.02 -9.12
C THR A 193 15.45 4.92 -7.69
N ASP A 194 15.17 3.72 -7.19
CA ASP A 194 14.63 3.54 -5.83
C ASP A 194 15.67 3.82 -4.75
N GLY A 195 16.95 3.59 -5.03
CA GLY A 195 18.06 3.95 -4.14
C GLY A 195 18.26 5.46 -4.00
N ILE A 196 18.12 6.21 -5.13
CA ILE A 196 18.04 7.68 -5.10
C ILE A 196 16.84 8.12 -4.30
N GLY A 197 15.67 7.49 -4.50
CA GLY A 197 14.45 7.75 -3.74
C GLY A 197 14.64 7.58 -2.23
N ALA A 198 15.31 6.50 -1.81
CA ALA A 198 15.65 6.28 -0.41
C ALA A 198 16.58 7.39 0.13
N THR A 199 17.59 7.77 -0.64
CA THR A 199 18.53 8.85 -0.27
C THR A 199 17.81 10.19 -0.10
N GLU A 200 16.89 10.54 -0.98
CA GLU A 200 16.09 11.76 -0.85
C GLU A 200 15.13 11.69 0.36
N THR A 201 14.54 10.53 0.62
CA THR A 201 13.70 10.31 1.82
C THR A 201 14.52 10.52 3.11
N ILE A 202 15.76 10.02 3.16
CA ILE A 202 16.70 10.22 4.26
C ILE A 202 17.01 11.70 4.48
N LYS A 203 17.21 12.48 3.40
CA LYS A 203 17.45 13.93 3.51
C LYS A 203 16.25 14.67 4.12
N PHE A 204 15.01 14.26 3.76
CA PHE A 204 13.81 14.82 4.38
C PHE A 204 13.70 14.46 5.86
N LEU A 205 14.02 13.22 6.26
CA LEU A 205 14.06 12.84 7.68
C LEU A 205 15.07 13.69 8.48
N ASP A 206 16.28 13.91 7.93
CA ASP A 206 17.28 14.80 8.54
C ASP A 206 16.77 16.25 8.66
N LYS A 207 16.07 16.75 7.63
CA LYS A 207 15.44 18.08 7.64
C LYS A 207 14.39 18.18 8.76
N PHE A 208 13.46 17.22 8.83
CA PHE A 208 12.38 17.22 9.81
C PHE A 208 12.90 17.03 11.25
N ALA A 209 13.93 16.22 11.45
CA ALA A 209 14.58 16.08 12.76
C ALA A 209 15.19 17.41 13.25
N LYS A 210 15.72 18.23 12.34
CA LYS A 210 16.31 19.55 12.66
C LYS A 210 15.25 20.63 12.83
N SER A 211 14.21 20.64 11.99
CA SER A 211 13.17 21.69 12.02
C SER A 211 12.11 21.46 13.10
N GLY A 212 11.86 20.20 13.48
CA GLY A 212 10.75 19.83 14.37
C GLY A 212 9.37 19.93 13.72
N GLU A 213 9.28 20.16 12.41
CA GLU A 213 8.01 20.19 11.65
C GLU A 213 7.35 18.81 11.62
N ASN A 214 6.04 18.78 11.84
CA ASN A 214 5.26 17.56 11.60
C ASN A 214 5.15 17.26 10.10
N PHE A 215 5.22 15.97 9.74
CA PHE A 215 5.23 15.57 8.35
C PHE A 215 4.30 14.38 8.03
N PHE A 216 3.81 14.39 6.80
CA PHE A 216 3.33 13.23 6.07
C PHE A 216 4.31 12.96 4.93
N LEU A 217 5.21 11.97 5.13
CA LEU A 217 6.28 11.64 4.19
C LEU A 217 5.92 10.34 3.48
N ALA A 218 5.63 10.43 2.19
CA ALA A 218 5.27 9.30 1.36
C ALA A 218 6.46 8.88 0.49
N PHE A 219 6.94 7.66 0.70
CA PHE A 219 8.01 7.03 -0.06
C PHE A 219 7.44 5.92 -0.94
N GLY A 220 7.39 6.17 -2.24
CA GLY A 220 6.88 5.24 -3.24
C GLY A 220 8.02 4.62 -4.05
N LEU A 221 8.16 3.30 -3.97
CA LEU A 221 9.13 2.54 -4.73
C LEU A 221 8.52 2.10 -6.07
N TYR A 222 9.34 2.05 -7.11
CA TYR A 222 8.95 1.58 -8.44
C TYR A 222 9.07 0.06 -8.57
N ARG A 223 9.93 -0.59 -7.76
CA ARG A 223 10.12 -2.03 -7.76
C ARG A 223 9.20 -2.69 -6.71
N PRO A 224 8.85 -3.98 -6.90
CA PRO A 224 9.26 -4.91 -7.96
C PRO A 224 8.42 -4.85 -9.27
N HIS A 225 7.77 -3.73 -9.63
CA HIS A 225 7.13 -3.61 -10.94
C HIS A 225 8.15 -3.78 -12.08
N THR A 226 7.73 -4.44 -13.16
CA THR A 226 8.55 -4.57 -14.38
C THR A 226 9.00 -3.21 -14.93
N PRO A 227 10.22 -3.12 -15.48
CA PRO A 227 11.25 -4.15 -15.55
C PRO A 227 11.81 -4.48 -14.17
N TYR A 228 12.08 -5.76 -13.88
CA TYR A 228 12.73 -6.18 -12.64
C TYR A 228 14.20 -5.82 -12.70
N VAL A 229 14.56 -4.65 -12.22
CA VAL A 229 15.94 -4.16 -12.24
C VAL A 229 16.43 -3.93 -10.81
N ALA A 230 17.52 -4.59 -10.47
CA ALA A 230 18.25 -4.40 -9.22
C ALA A 230 19.74 -4.58 -9.46
N PRO A 231 20.62 -4.01 -8.62
CA PRO A 231 22.05 -4.33 -8.64
C PRO A 231 22.29 -5.85 -8.58
N LYS A 232 23.27 -6.32 -9.34
CA LYS A 232 23.60 -7.75 -9.49
C LYS A 232 23.72 -8.49 -8.17
N LYS A 233 24.24 -7.86 -7.11
CA LYS A 233 24.37 -8.46 -5.77
C LYS A 233 23.05 -9.02 -5.19
N TYR A 234 21.88 -8.51 -5.62
CA TYR A 234 20.59 -9.04 -5.18
C TYR A 234 20.17 -10.28 -5.98
N PHE A 235 20.58 -10.38 -7.25
CA PHE A 235 20.42 -11.61 -8.02
C PHE A 235 21.31 -12.71 -7.46
N ASP A 236 22.52 -12.37 -7.03
CA ASP A 236 23.48 -13.33 -6.42
C ASP A 236 22.99 -13.92 -5.08
N LEU A 237 21.88 -13.45 -4.51
CA LEU A 237 21.20 -14.05 -3.35
C LEU A 237 20.41 -15.32 -3.70
N TYR A 238 20.17 -15.56 -4.98
CA TYR A 238 19.25 -16.59 -5.45
C TYR A 238 19.91 -17.48 -6.49
N GLU A 239 19.58 -18.77 -6.41
CA GLU A 239 19.97 -19.75 -7.43
C GLU A 239 18.77 -20.00 -8.34
N THR A 240 18.86 -19.66 -9.62
CA THR A 240 17.76 -19.80 -10.60
C THR A 240 17.16 -21.20 -10.62
N ASN A 241 18.01 -22.23 -10.52
CA ASN A 241 17.58 -23.62 -10.54
C ASN A 241 16.75 -24.04 -9.31
N GLU A 242 16.88 -23.33 -8.20
CA GLU A 242 16.14 -23.58 -6.98
C GLU A 242 14.77 -22.85 -6.94
N MET A 243 14.47 -22.03 -7.93
CA MET A 243 13.18 -21.38 -8.03
C MET A 243 12.08 -22.41 -8.32
N GLU A 244 11.10 -22.46 -7.42
CA GLU A 244 9.90 -23.27 -7.62
C GLU A 244 8.87 -22.46 -8.39
N THR A 245 8.33 -23.02 -9.46
CA THR A 245 7.25 -22.42 -10.23
C THR A 245 5.95 -23.17 -9.99
N PRO A 246 4.81 -22.49 -9.86
CA PRO A 246 3.52 -23.16 -9.73
C PRO A 246 3.25 -24.08 -10.90
N LYS A 247 2.79 -25.29 -10.62
CA LYS A 247 2.30 -26.21 -11.66
C LYS A 247 0.87 -25.80 -11.99
N SER A 248 0.69 -25.03 -13.06
CA SER A 248 -0.65 -24.73 -13.57
C SER A 248 -1.11 -25.78 -14.56
N SER A 249 -2.39 -26.13 -14.50
CA SER A 249 -3.04 -26.84 -15.59
C SER A 249 -4.16 -25.94 -16.13
N ASN A 250 -4.32 -25.88 -17.46
CA ASN A 250 -5.43 -25.11 -18.04
C ASN A 250 -6.81 -25.67 -17.65
N LYS A 251 -6.88 -26.84 -17.00
CA LYS A 251 -8.12 -27.50 -16.59
C LYS A 251 -8.90 -26.71 -15.55
N GLU A 252 -8.22 -26.03 -14.63
CA GLU A 252 -8.88 -25.17 -13.64
C GLU A 252 -9.65 -24.02 -14.31
N LEU A 253 -9.11 -23.48 -15.41
CA LEU A 253 -9.75 -22.39 -16.15
C LEU A 253 -11.01 -22.82 -16.91
N GLU A 254 -11.26 -24.12 -17.06
CA GLU A 254 -12.48 -24.66 -17.68
C GLU A 254 -13.67 -24.68 -16.70
N THR A 255 -13.39 -24.56 -15.39
CA THR A 255 -14.38 -24.62 -14.31
C THR A 255 -14.79 -23.26 -13.77
N ILE A 256 -14.17 -22.19 -14.27
CA ILE A 256 -14.45 -20.82 -13.83
C ILE A 256 -15.23 -20.04 -14.91
N PRO A 257 -15.93 -18.95 -14.53
CA PRO A 257 -16.66 -18.11 -15.48
C PRO A 257 -15.77 -17.56 -16.60
N ILE A 258 -16.34 -17.42 -17.80
CA ILE A 258 -15.63 -16.92 -18.99
C ILE A 258 -14.86 -15.60 -18.71
N PRO A 259 -15.44 -14.56 -18.03
CA PRO A 259 -14.69 -13.33 -17.74
C PRO A 259 -13.47 -13.57 -16.83
N ALA A 260 -13.57 -14.52 -15.87
CA ALA A 260 -12.44 -14.90 -15.01
C ALA A 260 -11.32 -15.51 -15.86
N ALA A 261 -11.63 -16.48 -16.71
CA ALA A 261 -10.66 -17.12 -17.62
C ALA A 261 -10.04 -16.12 -18.61
N ILE A 262 -10.80 -15.13 -19.10
CA ILE A 262 -10.27 -14.05 -19.95
C ILE A 262 -9.26 -13.20 -19.16
N SER A 263 -9.53 -12.87 -17.89
CA SER A 263 -8.60 -12.07 -17.07
C SER A 263 -7.26 -12.76 -16.92
N VAL A 264 -7.24 -14.07 -16.70
CA VAL A 264 -6.01 -14.89 -16.63
C VAL A 264 -5.26 -14.90 -17.97
N ARG A 265 -5.99 -15.01 -19.08
CA ARG A 265 -5.41 -15.14 -20.43
C ARG A 265 -5.16 -13.81 -21.14
N GLU A 266 -5.32 -12.68 -20.48
CA GLU A 266 -5.23 -11.34 -21.11
C GLU A 266 -3.90 -11.12 -21.86
N LYS A 267 -2.80 -11.65 -21.33
CA LYS A 267 -1.45 -11.49 -21.90
C LYS A 267 -0.92 -12.82 -22.44
N LYS A 268 -1.29 -13.16 -23.66
CA LYS A 268 -1.00 -14.47 -24.28
C LYS A 268 0.48 -14.88 -24.26
N ASN A 269 1.42 -13.91 -24.40
CA ASN A 269 2.85 -14.15 -24.37
C ASN A 269 3.46 -14.32 -22.98
N GLN A 270 2.64 -14.28 -21.94
CA GLN A 270 3.06 -14.41 -20.53
C GLN A 270 2.30 -15.53 -19.82
N ASN A 271 1.46 -16.28 -20.52
CA ASN A 271 0.73 -17.40 -19.94
C ASN A 271 1.53 -18.69 -20.12
N ASN A 272 1.57 -19.53 -19.08
CA ASN A 272 2.24 -20.83 -19.11
C ASN A 272 3.65 -20.74 -19.67
N LEU A 273 4.49 -19.89 -19.07
CA LEU A 273 5.89 -19.74 -19.49
C LEU A 273 6.61 -21.09 -19.41
N GLU A 274 7.57 -21.27 -20.31
CA GLU A 274 8.52 -22.37 -20.22
C GLU A 274 9.26 -22.32 -18.87
N GLU A 275 9.53 -23.49 -18.26
CA GLU A 275 9.98 -23.60 -16.87
C GLU A 275 11.29 -22.83 -16.60
N SER A 276 12.27 -22.89 -17.50
CA SER A 276 13.54 -22.19 -17.32
C SER A 276 13.36 -20.66 -17.31
N LEU A 277 12.49 -20.16 -18.19
CA LEU A 277 12.15 -18.74 -18.26
C LEU A 277 11.34 -18.33 -17.02
N ALA A 278 10.39 -19.13 -16.58
CA ALA A 278 9.61 -18.88 -15.37
C ALA A 278 10.48 -18.75 -14.13
N LYS A 279 11.49 -19.63 -13.99
CA LYS A 279 12.48 -19.57 -12.91
C LYS A 279 13.31 -18.29 -12.96
N THR A 280 13.80 -17.91 -14.14
CA THR A 280 14.56 -16.66 -14.35
C THR A 280 13.73 -15.42 -13.98
N ILE A 281 12.47 -15.39 -14.37
CA ILE A 281 11.55 -14.29 -14.06
C ILE A 281 11.27 -14.21 -12.57
N LYS A 282 11.07 -15.34 -11.89
CA LYS A 282 10.82 -15.40 -10.45
C LYS A 282 12.05 -14.98 -9.65
N GLU A 283 13.24 -15.42 -10.04
CA GLU A 283 14.50 -14.96 -9.46
C GLU A 283 14.64 -13.43 -9.58
N ALA A 284 14.38 -12.87 -10.75
CA ALA A 284 14.46 -11.43 -10.98
C ALA A 284 13.45 -10.65 -10.12
N TYR A 285 12.23 -11.18 -9.94
CA TYR A 285 11.25 -10.58 -9.04
C TYR A 285 11.73 -10.61 -7.58
N TYR A 286 12.28 -11.73 -7.10
CA TYR A 286 12.80 -11.83 -5.73
C TYR A 286 14.05 -10.97 -5.51
N ALA A 287 14.94 -10.87 -6.49
CA ALA A 287 16.08 -9.97 -6.46
C ALA A 287 15.65 -8.50 -6.30
N THR A 288 14.65 -8.08 -7.07
CA THR A 288 14.11 -6.70 -6.93
C THR A 288 13.32 -6.49 -5.64
N THR A 289 12.69 -7.51 -5.10
CA THR A 289 12.05 -7.47 -3.78
C THR A 289 13.08 -7.28 -2.66
N SER A 290 14.20 -8.02 -2.70
CA SER A 290 15.30 -7.84 -1.74
C SER A 290 15.98 -6.46 -1.88
N PHE A 291 16.08 -5.93 -3.09
CA PHE A 291 16.55 -4.55 -3.30
C PHE A 291 15.61 -3.53 -2.66
N VAL A 292 14.30 -3.67 -2.86
CA VAL A 292 13.28 -2.82 -2.20
C VAL A 292 13.41 -2.90 -0.67
N ASP A 293 13.52 -4.10 -0.13
CA ASP A 293 13.71 -4.32 1.33
C ASP A 293 14.92 -3.54 1.85
N ALA A 294 16.04 -3.61 1.15
CA ALA A 294 17.25 -2.88 1.54
C ALA A 294 17.05 -1.36 1.52
N GLN A 295 16.33 -0.82 0.54
CA GLN A 295 16.05 0.63 0.47
C GLN A 295 15.11 1.06 1.61
N ILE A 296 14.10 0.25 1.93
CA ILE A 296 13.24 0.46 3.10
C ILE A 296 14.07 0.43 4.38
N GLY A 297 15.00 -0.51 4.52
CA GLY A 297 15.93 -0.62 5.64
C GLY A 297 16.72 0.68 5.87
N ARG A 298 17.33 1.23 4.82
CA ARG A 298 18.06 2.51 4.88
C ARG A 298 17.21 3.66 5.45
N VAL A 299 15.95 3.75 5.02
CA VAL A 299 15.01 4.78 5.48
C VAL A 299 14.59 4.56 6.94
N LEU A 300 14.29 3.31 7.33
CA LEU A 300 13.92 2.96 8.71
C LEU A 300 15.09 3.14 9.69
N ASP A 301 16.31 2.83 9.28
CA ASP A 301 17.51 3.06 10.08
C ASP A 301 17.74 4.57 10.32
N LYS A 302 17.54 5.41 9.29
CA LYS A 302 17.61 6.87 9.45
C LYS A 302 16.49 7.40 10.34
N LEU A 303 15.26 6.89 10.21
CA LEU A 303 14.15 7.26 11.09
C LEU A 303 14.50 7.00 12.58
N LYS A 304 15.16 5.86 12.85
CA LYS A 304 15.63 5.49 14.19
C LYS A 304 16.83 6.35 14.64
N GLU A 305 17.82 6.56 13.77
CA GLU A 305 19.01 7.37 14.04
C GLU A 305 18.66 8.79 14.46
N THR A 306 17.69 9.39 13.79
CA THR A 306 17.19 10.74 14.11
C THR A 306 16.29 10.80 15.35
N GLY A 307 15.88 9.65 15.91
CA GLY A 307 14.94 9.56 17.02
C GLY A 307 13.48 9.85 16.65
N LEU A 308 13.19 10.09 15.37
CA LEU A 308 11.84 10.34 14.86
C LEU A 308 10.94 9.10 14.95
N ASP A 309 11.50 7.89 15.05
CA ASP A 309 10.75 6.65 15.23
C ASP A 309 9.89 6.64 16.51
N LYS A 310 10.23 7.43 17.51
CA LYS A 310 9.47 7.58 18.77
C LYS A 310 8.16 8.35 18.60
N ASN A 311 8.01 9.04 17.49
CA ASN A 311 6.90 9.95 17.23
C ASN A 311 6.38 9.81 15.77
N THR A 312 6.66 8.71 15.09
CA THR A 312 6.24 8.47 13.70
C THR A 312 5.50 7.14 13.57
N ILE A 313 4.32 7.19 12.96
CA ILE A 313 3.59 6.02 12.51
C ILE A 313 4.13 5.64 11.14
N VAL A 314 4.55 4.39 10.98
CA VAL A 314 5.02 3.82 9.71
C VAL A 314 3.92 2.93 9.16
N VAL A 315 3.47 3.19 7.94
CA VAL A 315 2.57 2.33 7.18
C VAL A 315 3.33 1.82 5.97
N PHE A 316 3.45 0.50 5.85
CA PHE A 316 4.03 -0.17 4.69
C PHE A 316 2.99 -1.01 3.98
N THR A 317 2.88 -0.86 2.65
CA THR A 317 1.96 -1.64 1.82
C THR A 317 2.41 -1.72 0.36
N SER A 318 1.68 -2.49 -0.45
CA SER A 318 1.70 -2.47 -1.92
C SER A 318 0.40 -1.90 -2.46
N ASP A 319 0.39 -1.47 -3.72
CA ASP A 319 -0.83 -1.00 -4.37
C ASP A 319 -1.78 -2.14 -4.79
N HIS A 320 -1.26 -3.30 -5.11
CA HIS A 320 -1.99 -4.57 -5.35
C HIS A 320 -1.02 -5.74 -5.23
N GLY A 321 -1.58 -6.95 -5.25
CA GLY A 321 -0.81 -8.18 -5.29
C GLY A 321 -0.28 -8.50 -6.69
N TYR A 322 0.32 -9.71 -6.86
CA TYR A 322 1.02 -10.09 -8.09
C TYR A 322 1.12 -11.60 -8.23
N HIS A 323 0.88 -12.11 -9.43
CA HIS A 323 1.08 -13.52 -9.79
C HIS A 323 2.51 -13.77 -10.26
N LEU A 324 3.05 -14.91 -9.84
CA LEU A 324 4.36 -15.43 -10.22
C LEU A 324 4.26 -16.82 -10.88
N GLY A 325 3.22 -17.00 -11.69
CA GLY A 325 2.95 -18.24 -12.42
C GLY A 325 1.72 -19.02 -11.95
N GLU A 326 1.08 -18.60 -10.83
CA GLU A 326 -0.17 -19.22 -10.36
C GLU A 326 -1.24 -19.08 -11.44
N HIS A 327 -2.06 -20.10 -11.62
CA HIS A 327 -3.05 -20.23 -12.70
C HIS A 327 -2.44 -20.13 -14.13
N GLY A 328 -1.12 -20.31 -14.27
CA GLY A 328 -0.38 -20.04 -15.51
C GLY A 328 -0.28 -18.57 -15.87
N HIS A 329 -0.66 -17.68 -14.94
CA HIS A 329 -0.72 -16.23 -15.12
C HIS A 329 0.49 -15.53 -14.48
N TRP A 330 0.89 -14.43 -15.08
CA TRP A 330 1.93 -13.53 -14.55
C TRP A 330 1.40 -12.11 -14.48
N GLN A 331 1.85 -11.40 -13.45
CA GLN A 331 1.47 -10.03 -13.13
C GLN A 331 0.13 -9.95 -12.36
N LYS A 332 -0.81 -9.12 -12.77
CA LYS A 332 -1.98 -8.67 -12.01
C LYS A 332 -3.24 -8.72 -12.87
N ARG A 333 -4.33 -8.13 -12.42
CA ARG A 333 -5.60 -8.01 -13.13
C ARG A 333 -6.43 -9.30 -13.17
N THR A 334 -6.38 -10.04 -12.08
CA THR A 334 -7.35 -11.10 -11.78
C THR A 334 -8.03 -10.79 -10.44
N LEU A 335 -9.11 -11.51 -10.11
CA LEU A 335 -9.74 -11.42 -8.78
C LEU A 335 -9.30 -12.54 -7.83
N PHE A 336 -8.27 -13.30 -8.19
CA PHE A 336 -7.61 -14.26 -7.29
C PHE A 336 -6.81 -13.57 -6.18
N ASP A 337 -6.57 -14.29 -5.09
CA ASP A 337 -5.86 -13.82 -3.90
C ASP A 337 -4.49 -13.22 -4.23
N ASN A 338 -3.76 -13.84 -5.15
CA ASN A 338 -2.44 -13.38 -5.61
C ASN A 338 -2.44 -11.92 -6.09
N ALA A 339 -3.49 -11.46 -6.77
CA ALA A 339 -3.58 -10.10 -7.28
C ALA A 339 -4.34 -9.15 -6.34
N THR A 340 -5.22 -9.68 -5.47
CA THR A 340 -6.07 -8.85 -4.61
C THR A 340 -5.48 -8.65 -3.22
N ARG A 341 -4.74 -9.62 -2.67
CA ARG A 341 -4.09 -9.53 -1.37
C ARG A 341 -2.78 -8.75 -1.46
N VAL A 342 -2.54 -7.91 -0.46
CA VAL A 342 -1.36 -7.05 -0.36
C VAL A 342 -0.68 -7.18 0.99
N PRO A 343 0.63 -6.97 1.10
CA PRO A 343 1.27 -6.76 2.39
C PRO A 343 0.76 -5.46 3.01
N LEU A 344 0.47 -5.49 4.31
CA LEU A 344 0.15 -4.32 5.11
C LEU A 344 0.75 -4.47 6.50
N ILE A 345 1.63 -3.54 6.87
CA ILE A 345 2.25 -3.48 8.20
C ILE A 345 2.10 -2.06 8.72
N VAL A 346 1.67 -1.93 9.97
CA VAL A 346 1.56 -0.63 10.65
C VAL A 346 2.34 -0.71 11.96
N ALA A 347 3.29 0.21 12.14
CA ALA A 347 4.15 0.27 13.32
C ALA A 347 4.28 1.70 13.84
N GLY A 348 4.46 1.87 15.13
CA GLY A 348 4.68 3.19 15.71
C GLY A 348 4.16 3.33 17.14
N PRO A 349 4.14 4.57 17.67
CA PRO A 349 3.64 4.83 19.02
C PRO A 349 2.19 4.41 19.21
N GLY A 350 1.89 3.72 20.32
CA GLY A 350 0.54 3.29 20.67
C GLY A 350 -0.01 2.10 19.85
N ILE A 351 0.82 1.47 19.03
CA ILE A 351 0.49 0.29 18.23
C ILE A 351 1.13 -0.95 18.87
N ASN A 352 0.41 -2.06 18.91
CA ASN A 352 0.93 -3.34 19.39
C ASN A 352 2.16 -3.76 18.58
N LYS A 353 3.05 -4.52 19.21
CA LYS A 353 4.28 -5.00 18.57
C LYS A 353 4.22 -6.51 18.39
N ASN A 354 4.86 -6.99 17.31
CA ASN A 354 4.97 -8.40 16.98
C ASN A 354 3.60 -9.10 16.94
N GLU A 355 2.58 -8.40 16.43
CA GLU A 355 1.22 -8.92 16.30
C GLU A 355 0.94 -9.27 14.84
N LYS A 356 0.34 -10.45 14.61
CA LYS A 356 -0.04 -10.93 13.28
C LYS A 356 -1.53 -11.22 13.23
N ILE A 357 -2.27 -10.37 12.52
CA ILE A 357 -3.72 -10.51 12.32
C ILE A 357 -3.96 -11.20 10.98
N MET A 358 -4.14 -12.51 11.00
CA MET A 358 -4.21 -13.32 9.79
C MET A 358 -5.61 -13.46 9.21
N GLY A 359 -6.65 -13.38 10.03
CA GLY A 359 -8.04 -13.66 9.64
C GLY A 359 -8.87 -12.42 9.32
N ALA A 360 -8.77 -11.37 10.15
CA ALA A 360 -9.61 -10.19 9.99
C ALA A 360 -9.35 -9.48 8.65
N PRO A 361 -10.35 -9.36 7.75
CA PRO A 361 -10.18 -8.65 6.49
C PRO A 361 -10.06 -7.15 6.74
N VAL A 362 -9.13 -6.50 6.03
CA VAL A 362 -8.97 -5.04 5.95
C VAL A 362 -8.76 -4.62 4.51
N GLU A 363 -9.00 -3.37 4.21
CA GLU A 363 -8.92 -2.82 2.86
C GLU A 363 -7.94 -1.66 2.79
N LEU A 364 -7.33 -1.42 1.62
CA LEU A 364 -6.43 -0.26 1.46
C LEU A 364 -7.16 1.08 1.60
N VAL A 365 -8.45 1.17 1.25
CA VAL A 365 -9.27 2.37 1.49
C VAL A 365 -9.41 2.71 2.98
N ASP A 366 -9.20 1.73 3.86
CA ASP A 366 -9.27 1.90 5.31
C ASP A 366 -8.07 2.65 5.89
N ILE A 367 -6.95 2.75 5.13
CA ILE A 367 -5.74 3.47 5.58
C ILE A 367 -6.07 4.93 5.89
N TYR A 368 -6.88 5.59 5.05
CA TYR A 368 -7.23 6.99 5.25
C TYR A 368 -7.93 7.22 6.61
N PRO A 369 -9.09 6.62 6.89
CA PRO A 369 -9.76 6.83 8.19
C PRO A 369 -8.95 6.29 9.37
N THR A 370 -8.13 5.25 9.17
CA THR A 370 -7.25 4.74 10.23
C THR A 370 -6.19 5.76 10.64
N LEU A 371 -5.56 6.42 9.68
CA LEU A 371 -4.61 7.48 9.98
C LEU A 371 -5.29 8.67 10.66
N MET A 372 -6.50 9.03 10.26
CA MET A 372 -7.27 10.09 10.96
C MET A 372 -7.52 9.73 12.42
N ASP A 373 -8.01 8.51 12.70
CA ASP A 373 -8.25 8.05 14.07
C ASP A 373 -6.97 7.99 14.92
N LEU A 374 -5.86 7.53 14.34
CA LEU A 374 -4.58 7.43 15.07
C LEU A 374 -4.00 8.79 15.46
N LEU A 375 -4.36 9.84 14.70
CA LEU A 375 -3.86 11.20 14.91
C LEU A 375 -4.90 12.14 15.53
N ASP A 376 -6.06 11.62 15.94
CA ASP A 376 -7.17 12.41 16.48
C ASP A 376 -7.61 13.53 15.52
N MET A 377 -7.71 13.20 14.23
CA MET A 377 -8.16 14.08 13.15
C MET A 377 -9.54 13.65 12.64
N ASP A 378 -10.37 14.60 12.26
CA ASP A 378 -11.66 14.30 11.64
C ASP A 378 -11.49 13.62 10.26
N THR A 379 -12.15 12.48 10.09
CA THR A 379 -12.29 11.82 8.80
C THR A 379 -13.30 12.57 7.94
N PRO A 380 -12.98 12.98 6.69
CA PRO A 380 -13.96 13.62 5.83
C PRO A 380 -15.17 12.71 5.56
N GLU A 381 -16.40 13.28 5.54
CA GLU A 381 -17.67 12.55 5.39
C GLU A 381 -17.76 11.70 4.11
N PHE A 382 -17.03 12.08 3.05
CA PHE A 382 -17.04 11.34 1.79
C PHE A 382 -16.24 10.03 1.83
N VAL A 383 -15.37 9.84 2.82
CA VAL A 383 -14.52 8.65 2.96
C VAL A 383 -15.38 7.42 3.26
N SER A 384 -15.24 6.38 2.45
CA SER A 384 -16.01 5.14 2.55
C SER A 384 -15.29 4.01 3.27
N GLY A 385 -13.96 4.14 3.44
CA GLY A 385 -13.14 3.21 4.23
C GLY A 385 -13.59 3.17 5.70
N LYS A 386 -13.24 2.10 6.39
CA LYS A 386 -13.50 1.90 7.82
C LYS A 386 -12.19 1.82 8.58
N SER A 387 -12.03 2.63 9.61
CA SER A 387 -10.81 2.61 10.41
C SER A 387 -10.55 1.23 11.03
N PHE A 388 -9.36 0.71 10.82
CA PHE A 388 -8.86 -0.48 11.53
C PHE A 388 -8.00 -0.14 12.74
N ALA A 389 -7.99 1.11 13.20
CA ALA A 389 -7.26 1.50 14.41
C ALA A 389 -7.57 0.64 15.65
N PRO A 390 -8.82 0.12 15.86
CA PRO A 390 -9.07 -0.82 16.94
C PRO A 390 -8.23 -2.09 16.87
N LEU A 391 -7.99 -2.64 15.67
CA LEU A 391 -7.17 -3.84 15.46
C LEU A 391 -5.70 -3.62 15.81
N LEU A 392 -5.19 -2.39 15.73
CA LEU A 392 -3.81 -2.07 16.09
C LEU A 392 -3.56 -2.11 17.61
N LYS A 393 -4.62 -2.17 18.42
CA LYS A 393 -4.58 -2.24 19.89
C LYS A 393 -5.11 -3.56 20.44
N ASP A 394 -6.05 -4.18 19.72
CA ASP A 394 -6.66 -5.46 20.09
C ASP A 394 -6.89 -6.30 18.82
N SER A 395 -6.10 -7.34 18.65
CA SER A 395 -6.15 -8.25 17.50
C SER A 395 -7.47 -9.04 17.39
N ASN A 396 -8.29 -9.06 18.45
CA ASN A 396 -9.62 -9.67 18.46
C ASN A 396 -10.74 -8.71 18.06
N ALA A 397 -10.45 -7.42 17.92
CA ALA A 397 -11.42 -6.45 17.44
C ALA A 397 -11.94 -6.84 16.05
N ARG A 398 -13.17 -6.42 15.73
CA ARG A 398 -13.77 -6.62 14.41
C ARG A 398 -14.14 -5.28 13.81
N VAL A 399 -13.73 -5.05 12.57
CA VAL A 399 -13.99 -3.81 11.84
C VAL A 399 -14.89 -4.08 10.64
N ARG A 400 -14.67 -5.20 9.95
CA ARG A 400 -15.47 -5.61 8.79
C ARG A 400 -15.54 -7.14 8.68
N GLU A 401 -16.58 -7.63 8.00
CA GLU A 401 -16.76 -9.06 7.76
C GLU A 401 -16.09 -9.54 6.46
N SER A 402 -15.87 -8.63 5.52
CA SER A 402 -15.25 -8.93 4.24
C SER A 402 -14.55 -7.73 3.63
N ALA A 403 -13.58 -7.98 2.77
CA ALA A 403 -12.95 -7.00 1.90
C ALA A 403 -13.47 -7.13 0.46
N LEU A 404 -13.72 -5.99 -0.20
CA LEU A 404 -14.25 -5.91 -1.55
C LEU A 404 -13.17 -5.50 -2.56
N THR A 405 -13.04 -6.25 -3.64
CA THR A 405 -12.21 -5.91 -4.80
C THR A 405 -13.05 -5.96 -6.08
N GLU A 406 -12.88 -4.98 -6.95
CA GLU A 406 -13.52 -4.91 -8.27
C GLU A 406 -12.49 -5.10 -9.39
N LEU A 407 -12.94 -5.66 -10.51
CA LEU A 407 -12.16 -5.74 -11.76
C LEU A 407 -13.05 -5.60 -12.98
N GLY A 408 -12.67 -4.73 -13.91
CA GLY A 408 -13.29 -4.66 -15.24
C GLY A 408 -12.49 -5.46 -16.27
N VAL A 409 -13.15 -6.40 -16.96
CA VAL A 409 -12.58 -7.24 -18.02
C VAL A 409 -13.17 -6.88 -19.37
N ASN A 410 -12.34 -6.82 -20.41
CA ASN A 410 -12.80 -6.65 -21.79
C ASN A 410 -13.04 -8.02 -22.42
N THR A 411 -14.29 -8.37 -22.68
CA THR A 411 -14.66 -9.69 -23.22
C THR A 411 -14.37 -9.86 -24.72
N GLY A 412 -13.87 -8.83 -25.39
CA GLY A 412 -13.62 -8.87 -26.84
C GLY A 412 -14.85 -8.63 -27.72
N TYR A 413 -16.05 -8.68 -27.15
CA TYR A 413 -17.32 -8.44 -27.85
C TYR A 413 -17.84 -7.00 -27.67
N GLY A 414 -16.93 -6.04 -27.40
CA GLY A 414 -17.27 -4.63 -27.22
C GLY A 414 -17.87 -4.28 -25.84
N ALA A 415 -18.20 -5.25 -25.02
CA ALA A 415 -18.73 -5.04 -23.68
C ALA A 415 -17.61 -5.20 -22.62
N LYS A 416 -17.54 -4.24 -21.69
CA LYS A 416 -16.81 -4.42 -20.45
C LYS A 416 -17.69 -5.10 -19.43
N VAL A 417 -17.14 -6.09 -18.77
CA VAL A 417 -17.79 -6.83 -17.69
C VAL A 417 -17.08 -6.51 -16.39
N SER A 418 -17.82 -6.12 -15.36
CA SER A 418 -17.30 -6.00 -14.01
C SER A 418 -17.44 -7.32 -13.25
N GLY A 419 -16.38 -7.69 -12.55
CA GLY A 419 -16.37 -8.70 -11.51
C GLY A 419 -16.22 -8.03 -10.15
N TYR A 420 -16.93 -8.54 -9.15
CA TYR A 420 -16.83 -8.11 -7.76
C TYR A 420 -16.50 -9.32 -6.89
N SER A 421 -15.44 -9.23 -6.14
CA SER A 421 -14.97 -10.28 -5.25
C SER A 421 -15.00 -9.81 -3.81
N ILE A 422 -15.61 -10.59 -2.92
CA ILE A 422 -15.52 -10.40 -1.47
C ILE A 422 -14.65 -11.50 -0.86
N LYS A 423 -13.76 -11.10 0.05
CA LYS A 423 -12.89 -12.00 0.82
C LYS A 423 -13.23 -11.86 2.30
N THR A 424 -13.67 -12.96 2.90
CA THR A 424 -13.86 -13.10 4.35
C THR A 424 -12.57 -13.63 5.01
N ASP A 425 -12.63 -14.01 6.27
CA ASP A 425 -11.54 -14.75 6.94
C ASP A 425 -11.24 -16.10 6.26
N ARG A 426 -12.27 -16.76 5.71
CA ARG A 426 -12.17 -18.09 5.13
C ARG A 426 -12.49 -18.17 3.66
N TYR A 427 -13.56 -17.53 3.20
CA TYR A 427 -14.07 -17.70 1.85
C TYR A 427 -13.73 -16.50 0.95
N ARG A 428 -13.51 -16.81 -0.34
CA ARG A 428 -13.60 -15.82 -1.42
C ARG A 428 -14.82 -16.16 -2.27
N PHE A 429 -15.68 -15.16 -2.49
CA PHE A 429 -16.81 -15.25 -3.43
C PHE A 429 -16.69 -14.15 -4.46
N THR A 430 -16.80 -14.52 -5.74
CA THR A 430 -16.74 -13.59 -6.87
C THR A 430 -17.97 -13.75 -7.74
N GLN A 431 -18.58 -12.63 -8.14
CA GLN A 431 -19.63 -12.58 -9.13
C GLN A 431 -19.19 -11.82 -10.37
N TRP A 432 -19.60 -12.27 -11.54
CA TRP A 432 -19.32 -11.65 -12.82
C TRP A 432 -20.58 -11.18 -13.52
N GLY A 433 -20.54 -9.91 -14.00
CA GLY A 433 -21.70 -9.26 -14.61
C GLY A 433 -22.75 -8.83 -13.58
N TYR A 434 -23.76 -8.11 -14.08
CA TYR A 434 -24.88 -7.66 -13.24
C TYR A 434 -25.64 -8.85 -12.64
N ASN A 435 -25.78 -8.88 -11.32
CA ASN A 435 -26.39 -9.98 -10.56
C ASN A 435 -25.79 -11.37 -10.85
N GLY A 436 -24.52 -11.45 -11.28
CA GLY A 436 -23.84 -12.72 -11.52
C GLY A 436 -24.26 -13.46 -12.77
N VAL A 437 -24.90 -12.80 -13.75
CA VAL A 437 -25.42 -13.44 -14.98
C VAL A 437 -24.32 -14.12 -15.82
N LEU A 438 -23.05 -13.82 -15.59
CA LEU A 438 -21.91 -14.42 -16.28
C LEU A 438 -21.16 -15.44 -15.43
N GLY A 439 -21.69 -15.79 -14.26
CA GLY A 439 -21.19 -16.85 -13.40
C GLY A 439 -20.62 -16.37 -12.08
N PHE A 440 -20.32 -17.33 -11.22
CA PHE A 440 -19.81 -17.15 -9.88
C PHE A 440 -18.56 -17.98 -9.65
N GLU A 441 -17.79 -17.60 -8.67
CA GLU A 441 -16.66 -18.37 -8.12
C GLU A 441 -16.78 -18.38 -6.60
N LEU A 442 -16.49 -19.54 -5.98
CA LEU A 442 -16.41 -19.69 -4.54
C LEU A 442 -15.19 -20.56 -4.19
N TYR A 443 -14.32 -20.05 -3.35
CA TYR A 443 -13.13 -20.75 -2.87
C TYR A 443 -13.12 -20.82 -1.34
N ASP A 444 -12.73 -21.97 -0.79
CA ASP A 444 -12.58 -22.19 0.66
C ASP A 444 -11.10 -22.24 1.04
N HIS A 445 -10.55 -21.12 1.49
CA HIS A 445 -9.14 -20.96 1.86
C HIS A 445 -8.66 -21.82 3.03
N LYS A 446 -9.57 -22.52 3.71
CA LYS A 446 -9.19 -23.54 4.70
C LYS A 446 -8.56 -24.77 4.02
N PHE A 447 -8.99 -25.09 2.78
CA PHE A 447 -8.58 -26.30 2.07
C PHE A 447 -7.91 -26.01 0.72
N ASP A 448 -8.17 -24.83 0.15
CA ASP A 448 -7.72 -24.42 -1.19
C ASP A 448 -7.28 -22.95 -1.16
N LYS A 449 -6.07 -22.72 -0.65
CA LYS A 449 -5.48 -21.37 -0.58
C LYS A 449 -5.04 -20.84 -1.95
N GLU A 450 -4.84 -21.75 -2.91
CA GLU A 450 -4.42 -21.42 -4.26
C GLU A 450 -5.60 -21.17 -5.21
N GLU A 451 -6.84 -21.31 -4.71
CA GLU A 451 -8.07 -21.05 -5.47
C GLU A 451 -8.17 -21.88 -6.78
N LEU A 452 -7.78 -23.17 -6.70
CA LEU A 452 -7.75 -24.07 -7.86
C LEU A 452 -9.10 -24.75 -8.15
N LYS A 453 -9.97 -24.84 -7.15
CA LYS A 453 -11.24 -25.52 -7.26
C LYS A 453 -12.43 -24.61 -7.01
N ASN A 454 -13.08 -24.16 -8.07
CA ASN A 454 -14.36 -23.44 -7.95
C ASN A 454 -15.44 -24.37 -7.36
N LEU A 455 -16.17 -23.93 -6.34
CA LEU A 455 -17.19 -24.68 -5.61
C LEU A 455 -18.63 -24.32 -6.02
N THR A 456 -18.84 -23.40 -7.02
CA THR A 456 -20.16 -23.04 -7.53
C THR A 456 -20.68 -23.99 -8.56
#